data_6a5abf7e47ce8e54518a18d7a98a5965
#
_entry.id   6a5abf7e47ce8e54518a18d7a98a5965
#
_cell.length_a   1.000
_cell.length_b   1.000
_cell.length_c   1.000
_cell.angle_alpha   90.00
_cell.angle_beta   90.00
_cell.angle_gamma   90.00
#
_symmetry.space_group_name_H-M   'P 1'
#
loop_
_entity.id
_entity.type
_entity.pdbx_description
1 polymer ?
#
loop_
_entity_poly.entity_id
_entity_poly.type
_entity_poly.pdbx_seq_one_letter_code
_entity_poly.pdbx_strand_id
1 'polypeptide(L)'
;MIHENSASKGCDATHQMSQSEYALVQNLTVLYGEGGASYLAKRIMAIAMGELMARPAEHADPKPLSAEDRMLICYGDSVRDEPGMPLSALRQFATQYLQNSISTIHILPFFPSSSDDGFAVIDYQTVRRDLGDWSDINALSADFDLMFDLVINHCSRENLW
;
A
#
# COMPACT_ATOMS: atom_id res chain seq x y z
N MET A 1 -44.18 -25.36 45.93
CA MET A 1 -43.35 -26.22 45.12
C MET A 1 -43.31 -25.62 43.70
N ILE A 2 -42.32 -24.87 43.43
CA ILE A 2 -42.16 -24.16 42.15
C ILE A 2 -40.90 -24.73 41.54
N HIS A 3 -41.04 -25.40 40.41
CA HIS A 3 -39.92 -25.86 39.61
C HIS A 3 -39.54 -24.75 38.62
N GLU A 4 -38.39 -24.16 38.84
CA GLU A 4 -37.75 -23.32 37.85
C GLU A 4 -37.08 -24.19 36.78
N ASN A 5 -37.48 -23.97 35.54
CA ASN A 5 -36.92 -24.61 34.37
C ASN A 5 -35.89 -23.67 33.80
N SER A 6 -34.62 -23.94 34.11
CA SER A 6 -33.48 -23.21 33.57
C SER A 6 -33.19 -23.69 32.14
N ALA A 7 -33.72 -22.97 31.17
CA ALA A 7 -33.36 -23.17 29.77
C ALA A 7 -31.96 -22.57 29.50
N SER A 8 -31.00 -23.44 29.25
CA SER A 8 -29.68 -23.09 28.75
C SER A 8 -29.80 -22.39 27.40
N LYS A 9 -29.52 -21.08 27.35
CA LYS A 9 -29.30 -20.35 26.10
C LYS A 9 -28.00 -20.84 25.49
N GLY A 10 -28.12 -21.71 24.49
CA GLY A 10 -27.03 -22.00 23.59
C GLY A 10 -26.54 -20.70 22.91
N CYS A 11 -25.27 -20.41 23.07
CA CYS A 11 -24.63 -19.30 22.41
C CYS A 11 -24.42 -19.66 20.94
N ASP A 12 -25.40 -19.36 20.11
CA ASP A 12 -25.28 -19.41 18.64
C ASP A 12 -24.52 -18.15 18.20
N ALA A 13 -23.21 -18.20 18.34
CA ALA A 13 -22.30 -17.20 17.72
C ALA A 13 -22.17 -17.52 16.23
N THR A 14 -23.26 -17.37 15.48
CA THR A 14 -23.16 -17.22 14.02
C THR A 14 -22.39 -15.93 13.76
N HIS A 15 -21.11 -16.07 13.41
CA HIS A 15 -20.26 -14.96 13.00
C HIS A 15 -20.86 -14.37 11.72
N GLN A 16 -21.63 -13.30 11.89
CA GLN A 16 -22.25 -12.60 10.76
C GLN A 16 -21.13 -11.93 9.95
N MET A 17 -20.92 -12.41 8.74
CA MET A 17 -19.89 -11.93 7.83
C MET A 17 -20.04 -10.43 7.60
N SER A 18 -18.96 -9.66 7.70
CA SER A 18 -18.99 -8.22 7.41
C SER A 18 -19.29 -7.97 5.94
N GLN A 19 -19.82 -6.80 5.61
CA GLN A 19 -20.11 -6.43 4.22
C GLN A 19 -18.86 -6.51 3.34
N SER A 20 -17.70 -6.11 3.86
CA SER A 20 -16.42 -6.20 3.17
C SER A 20 -15.97 -7.64 2.95
N GLU A 21 -16.12 -8.50 3.95
CA GLU A 21 -15.80 -9.92 3.83
C GLU A 21 -16.71 -10.62 2.80
N TYR A 22 -18.00 -10.28 2.81
CA TYR A 22 -18.95 -10.80 1.81
C TYR A 22 -18.55 -10.39 0.38
N ALA A 23 -18.27 -9.11 0.15
CA ALA A 23 -17.85 -8.61 -1.16
C ALA A 23 -16.54 -9.26 -1.63
N LEU A 24 -15.59 -9.47 -0.71
CA LEU A 24 -14.34 -10.14 -1.00
C LEU A 24 -14.55 -11.61 -1.39
N VAL A 25 -15.40 -12.33 -0.67
CA VAL A 25 -15.76 -13.71 -1.02
C VAL A 25 -16.38 -13.79 -2.41
N GLN A 26 -17.32 -12.90 -2.75
CA GLN A 26 -17.95 -12.88 -4.07
C GLN A 26 -16.91 -12.71 -5.19
N ASN A 27 -15.99 -11.75 -5.06
CA ASN A 27 -14.94 -11.51 -6.06
C ASN A 27 -13.97 -12.70 -6.14
N LEU A 28 -13.56 -13.27 -5.02
CA LEU A 28 -12.66 -14.42 -5.00
C LEU A 28 -13.31 -15.69 -5.55
N THR A 29 -14.63 -15.84 -5.42
CA THR A 29 -15.35 -16.99 -5.98
C THR A 29 -15.25 -17.03 -7.51
N VAL A 30 -15.27 -15.87 -8.16
CA VAL A 30 -15.10 -15.77 -9.62
C VAL A 30 -13.72 -16.27 -10.06
N LEU A 31 -12.68 -16.02 -9.26
CA LEU A 31 -11.28 -16.32 -9.60
C LEU A 31 -10.87 -17.75 -9.17
N TYR A 32 -11.31 -18.20 -7.99
CA TYR A 32 -10.78 -19.39 -7.32
C TYR A 32 -11.86 -20.44 -6.98
N GLY A 33 -13.12 -20.20 -7.38
CA GLY A 33 -14.24 -21.06 -7.06
C GLY A 33 -14.67 -21.00 -5.57
N GLU A 34 -15.81 -21.62 -5.25
CA GLU A 34 -16.40 -21.53 -3.92
C GLU A 34 -15.51 -22.12 -2.81
N GLY A 35 -14.79 -23.22 -3.11
CA GLY A 35 -13.97 -23.92 -2.12
C GLY A 35 -12.78 -23.10 -1.60
N GLY A 36 -12.19 -22.24 -2.43
CA GLY A 36 -11.03 -21.41 -2.09
C GLY A 36 -11.39 -20.02 -1.56
N ALA A 37 -12.51 -19.47 -2.00
CA ALA A 37 -12.86 -18.08 -1.79
C ALA A 37 -12.99 -17.70 -0.31
N SER A 38 -13.71 -18.46 0.48
CA SER A 38 -13.91 -18.18 1.92
C SER A 38 -12.61 -18.25 2.73
N TYR A 39 -11.73 -19.20 2.39
CA TYR A 39 -10.44 -19.33 3.06
C TYR A 39 -9.53 -18.14 2.74
N LEU A 40 -9.45 -17.77 1.46
CA LEU A 40 -8.65 -16.63 1.00
C LEU A 40 -9.17 -15.31 1.57
N ALA A 41 -10.50 -15.11 1.57
CA ALA A 41 -11.12 -13.92 2.17
C ALA A 41 -10.72 -13.76 3.63
N LYS A 42 -10.80 -14.81 4.44
CA LYS A 42 -10.40 -14.77 5.85
C LYS A 42 -8.91 -14.41 6.01
N ARG A 43 -8.04 -14.96 5.17
CA ARG A 43 -6.60 -14.63 5.20
C ARG A 43 -6.34 -13.18 4.84
N ILE A 44 -6.98 -12.67 3.80
CA ILE A 44 -6.85 -11.26 3.38
C ILE A 44 -7.35 -10.33 4.49
N MET A 45 -8.51 -10.63 5.06
CA MET A 45 -9.05 -9.85 6.18
C MET A 45 -8.13 -9.88 7.40
N ALA A 46 -7.54 -11.04 7.73
CA ALA A 46 -6.61 -11.16 8.85
C ALA A 46 -5.33 -10.32 8.63
N ILE A 47 -4.78 -10.31 7.41
CA ILE A 47 -3.64 -9.46 7.05
C ILE A 47 -4.03 -7.99 7.17
N ALA A 48 -5.14 -7.58 6.55
CA ALA A 48 -5.62 -6.20 6.57
C ALA A 48 -5.88 -5.70 8.00
N MET A 49 -6.49 -6.53 8.85
CA MET A 49 -6.73 -6.20 10.26
C MET A 49 -5.44 -6.16 11.07
N GLY A 50 -4.50 -7.07 10.79
CA GLY A 50 -3.18 -7.07 11.42
C GLY A 50 -2.40 -5.79 11.14
N GLU A 51 -2.36 -5.35 9.90
CA GLU A 51 -1.73 -4.10 9.49
C GLU A 51 -2.45 -2.88 10.10
N LEU A 52 -3.79 -2.89 10.13
CA LEU A 52 -4.57 -1.81 10.73
C LEU A 52 -4.32 -1.68 12.24
N MET A 53 -4.17 -2.81 12.95
CA MET A 53 -3.88 -2.82 14.39
C MET A 53 -2.41 -2.50 14.70
N ALA A 54 -1.49 -2.79 13.78
CA ALA A 54 -0.08 -2.48 13.92
C ALA A 54 0.24 -0.99 13.63
N ARG A 55 -0.68 -0.25 13.01
CA ARG A 55 -0.50 1.19 12.78
C ARG A 55 -0.44 1.92 14.12
N PRO A 56 0.61 2.73 14.35
CA PRO A 56 0.63 3.63 15.50
C PRO A 56 -0.63 4.52 15.48
N ALA A 57 -1.18 4.80 16.65
CA ALA A 57 -2.35 5.67 16.81
C ALA A 57 -2.15 7.12 16.28
N GLU A 58 -0.94 7.44 15.88
CA GLU A 58 -0.54 8.72 15.30
C GLU A 58 -1.00 8.92 13.85
N HIS A 59 -1.54 7.90 13.19
CA HIS A 59 -2.29 8.09 11.95
C HIS A 59 -3.71 8.55 12.32
N ALA A 60 -3.76 9.79 12.83
CA ALA A 60 -4.99 10.54 12.97
C ALA A 60 -5.79 10.50 11.65
N ASP A 61 -7.09 10.71 11.73
CA ASP A 61 -7.95 10.88 10.55
C ASP A 61 -7.22 11.69 9.48
N PRO A 62 -7.26 11.28 8.21
CA PRO A 62 -6.54 11.94 7.15
C PRO A 62 -6.85 13.44 7.19
N LYS A 63 -5.82 14.25 7.40
CA LYS A 63 -5.95 15.72 7.39
C LYS A 63 -6.63 16.11 6.08
N PRO A 64 -7.70 16.93 6.12
CA PRO A 64 -8.31 17.42 4.90
C PRO A 64 -7.28 18.14 4.04
N LEU A 65 -7.29 17.88 2.74
CA LEU A 65 -6.42 18.58 1.81
C LEU A 65 -6.66 20.08 1.86
N SER A 66 -5.61 20.84 1.82
CA SER A 66 -5.59 22.31 1.86
C SER A 66 -4.88 22.89 0.62
N ALA A 67 -4.95 24.19 0.44
CA ALA A 67 -4.22 24.88 -0.63
C ALA A 67 -2.68 24.82 -0.45
N GLU A 68 -2.22 24.40 0.71
CA GLU A 68 -0.79 24.24 1.02
C GLU A 68 -0.27 22.84 0.62
N ASP A 69 -1.18 21.89 0.40
CA ASP A 69 -0.84 20.54 -0.02
C ASP A 69 -0.57 20.53 -1.53
N ARG A 70 0.69 20.68 -1.88
CA ARG A 70 1.18 20.73 -3.25
C ARG A 70 2.06 19.52 -3.52
N MET A 71 1.83 18.86 -4.66
CA MET A 71 2.47 17.62 -5.02
C MET A 71 3.41 17.80 -6.22
N LEU A 72 4.62 17.29 -6.11
CA LEU A 72 5.51 17.06 -7.24
C LEU A 72 5.29 15.63 -7.75
N ILE A 73 5.03 15.48 -9.03
CA ILE A 73 4.99 14.16 -9.70
C ILE A 73 6.27 14.04 -10.54
N CYS A 74 7.06 12.99 -10.32
CA CYS A 74 8.31 12.78 -11.02
C CYS A 74 8.72 11.31 -11.05
N TYR A 75 9.59 10.93 -11.98
CA TYR A 75 10.33 9.68 -11.90
C TYR A 75 11.45 9.76 -10.88
N GLY A 76 11.87 8.60 -10.33
CA GLY A 76 12.97 8.55 -9.38
C GLY A 76 14.31 9.05 -9.92
N ASP A 77 14.45 9.11 -11.24
CA ASP A 77 15.64 9.62 -11.95
C ASP A 77 15.45 10.96 -12.65
N SER A 78 14.40 11.70 -12.32
CA SER A 78 14.15 13.05 -12.86
C SER A 78 15.23 14.05 -12.46
N VAL A 79 15.94 13.79 -11.36
CA VAL A 79 17.12 14.54 -10.94
C VAL A 79 18.29 13.57 -10.83
N ARG A 80 19.42 13.94 -11.42
CA ARG A 80 20.64 13.15 -11.38
C ARG A 80 21.79 14.03 -10.95
N ASP A 81 22.62 13.50 -10.07
CA ASP A 81 23.87 14.11 -9.62
C ASP A 81 24.93 13.00 -9.53
N GLU A 82 25.89 13.01 -10.44
CA GLU A 82 26.95 12.01 -10.44
C GLU A 82 28.06 12.40 -9.45
N PRO A 83 28.58 11.43 -8.65
CA PRO A 83 28.40 9.97 -8.74
C PRO A 83 27.24 9.39 -7.88
N GLY A 84 26.28 10.20 -7.45
CA GLY A 84 25.20 9.79 -6.53
C GLY A 84 24.13 8.93 -7.19
N MET A 85 23.28 8.29 -6.34
CA MET A 85 22.08 7.61 -6.78
C MET A 85 20.95 8.60 -7.04
N PRO A 86 20.12 8.39 -8.08
CA PRO A 86 19.08 9.33 -8.48
C PRO A 86 18.07 9.67 -7.36
N LEU A 87 17.60 8.70 -6.57
CA LEU A 87 16.69 8.97 -5.46
C LEU A 87 17.32 9.86 -4.37
N SER A 88 18.61 9.66 -4.10
CA SER A 88 19.36 10.53 -3.19
C SER A 88 19.52 11.95 -3.77
N ALA A 89 19.78 12.06 -5.06
CA ALA A 89 19.86 13.36 -5.75
C ALA A 89 18.51 14.08 -5.76
N LEU A 90 17.41 13.34 -6.02
CA LEU A 90 16.05 13.86 -5.93
C LEU A 90 15.75 14.43 -4.53
N ARG A 91 16.11 13.68 -3.46
CA ARG A 91 15.96 14.14 -2.09
C ARG A 91 16.71 15.43 -1.82
N GLN A 92 17.99 15.49 -2.21
CA GLN A 92 18.82 16.67 -2.00
C GLN A 92 18.25 17.89 -2.74
N PHE A 93 17.84 17.71 -3.98
CA PHE A 93 17.22 18.76 -4.77
C PHE A 93 15.91 19.24 -4.11
N ALA A 94 15.02 18.32 -3.75
CA ALA A 94 13.73 18.65 -3.18
C ALA A 94 13.86 19.37 -1.81
N THR A 95 14.75 18.89 -0.93
CA THR A 95 15.00 19.54 0.36
C THR A 95 15.63 20.92 0.20
N GLN A 96 16.54 21.08 -0.74
CA GLN A 96 17.24 22.35 -0.94
C GLN A 96 16.36 23.42 -1.60
N TYR A 97 15.53 23.04 -2.56
CA TYR A 97 14.83 24.02 -3.41
C TYR A 97 13.31 24.00 -3.29
N LEU A 98 12.71 22.91 -2.81
CA LEU A 98 11.26 22.72 -2.85
C LEU A 98 10.60 22.57 -1.48
N GLN A 99 11.37 22.43 -0.38
CA GLN A 99 10.85 22.14 0.96
C GLN A 99 9.72 23.06 1.43
N ASN A 100 9.73 24.32 1.01
CA ASN A 100 8.68 25.29 1.35
C ASN A 100 7.61 25.43 0.25
N SER A 101 7.73 24.68 -0.83
CA SER A 101 6.87 24.82 -2.01
C SER A 101 5.97 23.61 -2.24
N ILE A 102 6.38 22.43 -1.78
CA ILE A 102 5.63 21.19 -1.90
C ILE A 102 5.55 20.46 -0.55
N SER A 103 4.51 19.70 -0.33
CA SER A 103 4.35 18.83 0.84
C SER A 103 4.54 17.36 0.47
N THR A 104 4.27 17.00 -0.77
CA THR A 104 4.19 15.61 -1.21
C THR A 104 5.00 15.38 -2.48
N ILE A 105 5.66 14.22 -2.57
CA ILE A 105 6.29 13.75 -3.80
C ILE A 105 5.60 12.45 -4.24
N HIS A 106 4.99 12.46 -5.43
CA HIS A 106 4.52 11.27 -6.11
C HIS A 106 5.65 10.74 -6.99
N ILE A 107 6.27 9.66 -6.56
CA ILE A 107 7.30 8.97 -7.34
C ILE A 107 6.61 7.93 -8.21
N LEU A 108 6.68 8.13 -9.54
CA LEU A 108 6.21 7.17 -10.53
C LEU A 108 6.93 5.84 -10.40
N PRO A 109 6.42 4.71 -10.95
CA PRO A 109 6.90 3.39 -10.59
C PRO A 109 8.43 3.24 -10.62
N PHE A 110 8.99 2.90 -9.49
CA PHE A 110 10.45 2.81 -9.24
C PHE A 110 10.90 1.37 -8.99
N PHE A 111 10.02 0.41 -9.24
CA PHE A 111 10.30 -1.02 -9.12
C PHE A 111 11.04 -1.55 -10.36
N PRO A 112 11.73 -2.69 -10.28
CA PRO A 112 12.20 -3.41 -11.45
C PRO A 112 11.04 -3.67 -12.43
N SER A 113 11.23 -3.30 -13.68
CA SER A 113 10.22 -3.38 -14.72
C SER A 113 10.81 -3.84 -16.05
N SER A 114 10.00 -4.45 -16.91
CA SER A 114 10.44 -4.89 -18.24
C SER A 114 10.18 -3.86 -19.34
N SER A 115 9.25 -2.94 -19.13
CA SER A 115 8.82 -1.97 -20.15
C SER A 115 7.87 -0.92 -19.54
N ASP A 116 7.29 -0.08 -20.42
CA ASP A 116 6.22 0.85 -20.09
C ASP A 116 6.61 1.86 -19.01
N ASP A 117 7.82 2.43 -19.14
CA ASP A 117 8.36 3.45 -18.23
C ASP A 117 8.22 3.12 -16.73
N GLY A 118 8.33 1.83 -16.38
CA GLY A 118 8.21 1.35 -15.01
C GLY A 118 6.89 0.67 -14.68
N PHE A 119 5.84 0.83 -15.48
CA PHE A 119 4.51 0.30 -15.18
C PHE A 119 4.38 -1.21 -15.42
N ALA A 120 5.24 -1.83 -16.24
CA ALA A 120 5.30 -3.29 -16.36
C ALA A 120 6.19 -3.90 -15.27
N VAL A 121 5.70 -3.91 -14.01
CA VAL A 121 6.46 -4.28 -12.82
C VAL A 121 6.81 -5.76 -12.80
N ILE A 122 8.09 -6.07 -12.56
CA ILE A 122 8.61 -7.45 -12.39
C ILE A 122 8.57 -7.86 -10.91
N ASP A 123 8.97 -6.96 -10.02
CA ASP A 123 9.08 -7.23 -8.58
C ASP A 123 8.67 -5.99 -7.77
N TYR A 124 7.66 -6.15 -6.91
CA TYR A 124 7.17 -5.07 -6.04
C TYR A 124 7.93 -4.95 -4.70
N GLN A 125 8.87 -5.85 -4.43
CA GLN A 125 9.57 -5.89 -3.15
C GLN A 125 10.89 -5.13 -3.15
N THR A 126 11.42 -4.82 -4.34
CA THR A 126 12.72 -4.18 -4.50
C THR A 126 12.61 -2.87 -5.26
N VAL A 127 13.48 -1.92 -4.94
CA VAL A 127 13.69 -0.71 -5.75
C VAL A 127 14.59 -1.05 -6.93
N ARG A 128 14.35 -0.45 -8.09
CA ARG A 128 15.22 -0.57 -9.27
C ARG A 128 16.61 -0.08 -8.91
N ARG A 129 17.62 -0.96 -9.08
CA ARG A 129 18.98 -0.76 -8.55
C ARG A 129 19.71 0.50 -9.04
N ASP A 130 19.39 0.95 -10.24
CA ASP A 130 19.97 2.17 -10.81
C ASP A 130 19.34 3.46 -10.26
N LEU A 131 18.26 3.35 -9.48
CA LEU A 131 17.66 4.48 -8.78
C LEU A 131 18.17 4.62 -7.34
N GLY A 132 18.43 3.50 -6.67
CA GLY A 132 18.79 3.42 -5.26
C GLY A 132 18.18 2.20 -4.57
N ASP A 133 17.79 2.35 -3.32
CA ASP A 133 17.17 1.30 -2.53
C ASP A 133 16.08 1.85 -1.57
N TRP A 134 15.51 0.96 -0.74
CA TRP A 134 14.49 1.34 0.23
C TRP A 134 14.98 2.34 1.29
N SER A 135 16.29 2.43 1.55
CA SER A 135 16.83 3.44 2.47
C SER A 135 16.71 4.86 1.89
N ASP A 136 16.83 5.01 0.57
CA ASP A 136 16.61 6.29 -0.11
C ASP A 136 15.15 6.72 -0.06
N ILE A 137 14.21 5.76 -0.26
CA ILE A 137 12.76 6.00 -0.13
C ILE A 137 12.42 6.40 1.32
N ASN A 138 12.96 5.70 2.32
CA ASN A 138 12.76 6.04 3.72
C ASN A 138 13.36 7.43 4.07
N ALA A 139 14.48 7.78 3.48
CA ALA A 139 15.08 9.10 3.67
C ALA A 139 14.21 10.21 3.07
N LEU A 140 13.61 10.00 1.88
CA LEU A 140 12.63 10.92 1.29
C LEU A 140 11.38 11.07 2.17
N SER A 141 10.86 9.97 2.73
CA SER A 141 9.67 10.00 3.59
C SER A 141 9.88 10.72 4.93
N ALA A 142 11.12 10.94 5.34
CA ALA A 142 11.42 11.75 6.52
C ALA A 142 11.23 13.27 6.26
N ASP A 143 11.28 13.70 5.00
CA ASP A 143 11.24 15.11 4.61
C ASP A 143 9.92 15.49 3.91
N PHE A 144 9.24 14.54 3.25
CA PHE A 144 8.03 14.74 2.45
C PHE A 144 7.04 13.61 2.63
N ASP A 145 5.76 13.90 2.49
CA ASP A 145 4.76 12.86 2.28
C ASP A 145 5.01 12.19 0.92
N LEU A 146 4.93 10.85 0.88
CA LEU A 146 5.16 10.12 -0.36
C LEU A 146 3.86 9.50 -0.90
N MET A 147 3.73 9.53 -2.23
CA MET A 147 2.69 8.84 -2.98
C MET A 147 3.33 7.93 -4.02
N PHE A 148 2.75 6.76 -4.22
CA PHE A 148 3.19 5.77 -5.20
C PHE A 148 2.02 5.25 -6.01
N ASP A 149 2.31 4.78 -7.23
CA ASP A 149 1.32 4.08 -8.03
C ASP A 149 1.12 2.66 -7.49
N LEU A 150 -0.12 2.30 -7.23
CA LEU A 150 -0.52 0.93 -6.94
C LEU A 150 -0.85 0.22 -8.25
N VAL A 151 0.16 -0.29 -8.95
CA VAL A 151 0.02 -0.99 -10.22
C VAL A 151 -0.43 -2.42 -9.99
N ILE A 152 -1.72 -2.65 -9.84
CA ILE A 152 -2.31 -3.97 -9.57
C ILE A 152 -3.26 -4.46 -10.66
N ASN A 153 -3.52 -3.65 -11.68
CA ASN A 153 -4.38 -3.99 -12.83
C ASN A 153 -3.64 -4.80 -13.90
N HIS A 154 -2.32 -4.75 -13.90
CA HIS A 154 -1.43 -5.54 -14.75
C HIS A 154 -0.03 -5.63 -14.10
N CYS A 155 0.81 -6.48 -14.66
CA CYS A 155 2.23 -6.61 -14.30
C CYS A 155 3.04 -7.05 -15.52
N SER A 156 4.36 -7.11 -15.39
CA SER A 156 5.21 -7.72 -16.39
C SER A 156 4.90 -9.22 -16.54
N ARG A 157 5.01 -9.74 -17.76
CA ARG A 157 5.01 -11.20 -17.99
C ARG A 157 6.20 -11.92 -17.33
N GLU A 158 7.22 -11.17 -16.93
CA GLU A 158 8.42 -11.67 -16.22
C GLU A 158 8.23 -11.71 -14.70
N ASN A 159 7.09 -11.22 -14.21
CA ASN A 159 6.73 -11.29 -12.80
C ASN A 159 6.53 -12.78 -12.40
N LEU A 160 7.09 -13.16 -11.27
CA LEU A 160 7.07 -14.55 -10.78
C LEU A 160 5.86 -14.90 -9.89
N TRP A 161 4.93 -13.97 -9.73
CA TRP A 161 3.73 -14.16 -8.89
C TRP A 161 2.65 -14.91 -9.63
#